data_b803530430363ac7e36732cfdddc5aec
#
_entry.id   b803530430363ac7e36732cfdddc5aec
#
_cell.length_a   1.000
_cell.length_b   1.000
_cell.length_c   1.000
_cell.angle_alpha   90.00
_cell.angle_beta   90.00
_cell.angle_gamma   90.00
#
_symmetry.space_group_name_H-M   'P 1'
#
loop_
_entity.id
_entity.type
_entity.pdbx_description
1 polymer ?
#
loop_
_entity_poly.entity_id
_entity_poly.type
_entity_poly.pdbx_seq_one_letter_code
_entity_poly.pdbx_strand_id
1 'polypeptide(L)' 'MNNQKLLLDVALKLFSERGYDGVGVQEVVDLAQVTKPTLYHYFSSKRGLLDALLRKG' A
#
# COMPACT_ATOMS: atom_id res chain seq x y z
N MET A 1 9.99 9.63 9.82
CA MET A 1 8.73 8.95 9.49
C MET A 1 9.01 7.79 8.53
N ASN A 2 8.39 6.64 8.75
CA ASN A 2 8.66 5.45 7.95
C ASN A 2 7.61 5.31 6.84
N ASN A 3 8.00 5.64 5.60
CA ASN A 3 7.09 5.57 4.46
C ASN A 3 6.63 4.13 4.18
N GLN A 4 7.48 3.16 4.45
CA GLN A 4 7.12 1.75 4.26
C GLN A 4 5.94 1.37 5.16
N LYS A 5 6.04 1.70 6.45
CA LYS A 5 4.97 1.41 7.40
C LYS A 5 3.70 2.19 7.04
N LEU A 6 3.85 3.45 6.66
CA LEU A 6 2.72 4.28 6.29
C LEU A 6 1.97 3.70 5.10
N LEU A 7 2.71 3.27 4.07
CA LEU A 7 2.10 2.64 2.90
C LEU A 7 1.36 1.36 3.27
N LEU A 8 1.93 0.55 4.16
CA LEU A 8 1.27 -0.67 4.61
C LEU A 8 -0.01 -0.38 5.39
N ASP A 9 0.04 0.62 6.28
CA ASP A 9 -1.13 1.01 7.07
C ASP A 9 -2.26 1.50 6.16
N VAL A 10 -1.93 2.35 5.19
CA VAL A 10 -2.91 2.87 4.24
C VAL A 10 -3.48 1.74 3.38
N ALA A 11 -2.63 0.86 2.88
CA ALA A 11 -3.07 -0.25 2.05
C ALA A 11 -4.00 -1.18 2.83
N LEU A 12 -3.65 -1.48 4.08
CA LEU A 12 -4.48 -2.33 4.92
C LEU A 12 -5.87 -1.73 5.11
N LYS A 13 -5.92 -0.43 5.40
CA LYS A 13 -7.19 0.27 5.56
C LYS A 13 -8.05 0.18 4.30
N LEU A 14 -7.47 0.51 3.15
CA LEU A 14 -8.22 0.54 1.90
C LEU A 14 -8.63 -0.86 1.45
N PHE A 15 -7.74 -1.83 1.57
CA PHE A 15 -8.07 -3.21 1.20
C PHE A 15 -9.18 -3.77 2.10
N SER A 16 -9.16 -3.41 3.39
CA SER A 16 -10.18 -3.86 4.34
C SER A 16 -11.54 -3.25 4.04
N GLU A 17 -11.57 -2.01 3.56
CA GLU A 17 -12.82 -1.31 3.27
C GLU A 17 -13.42 -1.67 1.93
N ARG A 18 -12.59 -1.91 0.91
CA ARG A 18 -13.06 -2.06 -0.47
C ARG A 18 -12.61 -3.35 -1.14
N GLY A 19 -11.80 -4.14 -0.47
CA GLY A 19 -11.21 -5.33 -1.08
C GLY A 19 -10.02 -4.98 -1.96
N TYR A 20 -9.20 -5.99 -2.22
CA TYR A 20 -7.97 -5.79 -2.98
C TYR A 20 -8.24 -5.22 -4.37
N ASP A 21 -9.21 -5.80 -5.09
CA ASP A 21 -9.50 -5.38 -6.46
C ASP A 21 -10.11 -3.99 -6.55
N GLY A 22 -10.73 -3.52 -5.47
CA GLY A 22 -11.39 -2.22 -5.44
C GLY A 22 -10.44 -1.07 -5.16
N VAL A 23 -9.15 -1.32 -4.97
CA VAL A 23 -8.17 -0.31 -4.61
C VAL A 23 -7.09 -0.19 -5.68
N GLY A 24 -6.78 1.04 -6.11
CA GLY A 24 -5.69 1.28 -7.04
C GLY A 24 -4.47 1.83 -6.33
N VAL A 25 -3.29 1.63 -6.94
CA VAL A 25 -2.04 2.14 -6.40
C VAL A 25 -2.11 3.66 -6.20
N GLN A 26 -2.73 4.37 -7.14
CA GLN A 26 -2.84 5.83 -7.04
C GLN A 26 -3.57 6.25 -5.76
N GLU A 27 -4.60 5.53 -5.37
CA GLU A 27 -5.33 5.84 -4.14
C GLU A 27 -4.45 5.65 -2.91
N VAL A 28 -3.65 4.60 -2.90
CA VAL A 28 -2.75 4.34 -1.78
C VAL A 28 -1.73 5.45 -1.63
N VAL A 29 -1.06 5.84 -2.72
CA VAL A 29 -0.03 6.88 -2.63
C VAL A 29 -0.64 8.25 -2.32
N ASP A 30 -1.81 8.55 -2.86
CA ASP A 30 -2.48 9.82 -2.57
C ASP A 30 -2.82 9.93 -1.08
N LEU A 31 -3.38 8.89 -0.51
CA LEU A 31 -3.75 8.91 0.90
C LEU A 31 -2.52 8.91 1.81
N ALA A 32 -1.46 8.21 1.42
CA ALA A 32 -0.20 8.18 2.17
C ALA A 32 0.63 9.45 1.94
N GLN A 33 0.24 10.29 0.99
CA GLN A 33 0.96 11.51 0.63
C GLN A 33 2.39 11.24 0.18
N VAL A 34 2.55 10.19 -0.61
CA VAL A 34 3.82 9.85 -1.24
C VAL A 34 3.61 9.72 -2.74
N THR A 35 4.66 9.38 -3.49
CA THR A 35 4.58 9.25 -4.93
C THR A 35 4.63 7.77 -5.32
N LYS A 36 4.18 7.46 -6.55
CA LYS A 36 4.26 6.09 -7.08
C LYS A 36 5.69 5.55 -7.06
N PRO A 37 6.71 6.31 -7.51
CA PRO A 37 8.08 5.80 -7.41
C PRO A 37 8.47 5.37 -6.00
N THR A 38 8.01 6.10 -4.98
CA THR A 38 8.28 5.74 -3.59
C THR A 38 7.66 4.38 -3.24
N LEU A 39 6.41 4.17 -3.63
CA LEU A 39 5.73 2.89 -3.40
C LEU A 39 6.48 1.76 -4.10
N TYR A 40 6.82 1.96 -5.37
CA TYR A 40 7.49 0.90 -6.15
C TYR A 40 8.89 0.61 -5.65
N HIS A 41 9.54 1.59 -5.02
CA HIS A 41 10.84 1.37 -4.40
C HIS A 41 10.73 0.31 -3.27
N TYR A 42 9.66 0.39 -2.48
CA TYR A 42 9.50 -0.51 -1.33
C TYR A 42 8.81 -1.82 -1.68
N PHE A 43 7.84 -1.81 -2.58
CA PHE A 43 6.93 -2.95 -2.76
C PHE A 43 6.82 -3.46 -4.19
N SER A 44 7.40 -2.81 -5.13
CA SER A 44 7.40 -3.16 -6.55
C SER A 44 6.04 -3.05 -7.23
N SER A 45 4.94 -3.37 -6.54
CA SER A 45 3.61 -3.36 -7.13
C SER A 45 2.54 -3.38 -6.06
N LYS A 46 1.28 -3.25 -6.48
CA LYS A 46 0.13 -3.41 -5.59
C LYS A 46 0.14 -4.79 -4.92
N ARG A 47 0.50 -5.82 -5.67
CA ARG A 47 0.57 -7.17 -5.12
C ARG A 47 1.65 -7.26 -4.05
N GLY A 48 2.74 -6.52 -4.20
CA GLY A 48 3.79 -6.46 -3.19
C GLY A 48 3.28 -5.92 -1.87
N LEU A 49 2.36 -4.95 -1.92
CA LEU A 49 1.72 -4.45 -0.69
C LEU A 49 0.92 -5.55 -0.01
N LEU A 50 0.13 -6.28 -0.77
CA LEU A 50 -0.67 -7.36 -0.21
C LEU A 50 0.21 -8.44 0.39
N ASP A 51 1.24 -8.84 -0.33
CA ASP A 51 2.17 -9.87 0.15
C ASP A 51 2.84 -9.45 1.46
N ALA A 52 3.24 -8.18 1.56
CA ALA A 52 3.86 -7.68 2.77
C ALA A 52 2.89 -7.70 3.95
N LEU A 53 1.62 -7.36 3.72
CA LEU A 53 0.60 -7.41 4.76
C LEU A 53 0.35 -8.84 5.24
N LEU A 54 0.34 -9.80 4.31
CA LEU A 54 0.11 -11.20 4.64
C LEU A 54 1.27 -11.81 5.43
N ARG A 55 2.49 -11.34 5.18
CA ARG A 55 3.66 -11.85 5.89
C ARG A 55 3.77 -11.34 7.30
N LYS A 56 3.08 -10.25 7.58
CA LYS A 56 3.23 -9.58 8.87
C LYS A 56 2.63 -10.37 10.01
N GLY A 57 1.88 -11.39 9.72
CA GLY A 57 1.18 -12.20 10.72
C GLY A 57 2.06 -12.76 11.85
#